data_32a003d40134412c6857ca22c1e04cd9
#
_entry.id   32a003d40134412c6857ca22c1e04cd9
#
_cell.length_a   1.000
_cell.length_b   1.000
_cell.length_c   1.000
_cell.angle_alpha   90.00
_cell.angle_beta   90.00
_cell.angle_gamma   90.00
#
_symmetry.space_group_name_H-M   'P 1'
#
loop_
_entity.id
_entity.type
_entity.pdbx_description
1 polymer ?
#
loop_
_entity_poly.entity_id
_entity_poly.type
_entity_poly.pdbx_seq_one_letter_code
_entity_poly.pdbx_strand_id
1 'polypeptide(L)'
;MAKFLVIAEKPSVAQSLAKNLSAYQRKDGYLEGNSCIVSWCLGHLAEYAPPEIYNEKYAKWQFEDLPIIPEVWKVQVSEDKKKQFDVLCGLMNRADVAYLVNGCDAGREGELIFKRVYDLAGCQKSVKRLWISSMEDEAIQKGFQSLTDGREYAGLCNAAVCRAQADWLIGMNATRAYTTRYFKRLVVGRVQTPTLAMLTERKEKIEHFKKEAYYMAH
;
A
#
# COMPACT_ATOMS: atom_id res chain seq x y z
N MET A 1 5.90 0.08 32.06
CA MET A 1 5.31 1.34 31.57
C MET A 1 4.58 1.06 30.28
N ALA A 2 3.45 1.70 30.03
CA ALA A 2 2.73 1.56 28.78
C ALA A 2 3.54 2.21 27.64
N LYS A 3 3.67 1.49 26.51
CA LYS A 3 4.35 1.95 25.30
C LYS A 3 3.35 2.27 24.21
N PHE A 4 3.76 2.99 23.18
CA PHE A 4 3.03 3.08 21.93
C PHE A 4 3.84 2.44 20.80
N LEU A 5 3.14 1.94 19.79
CA LEU A 5 3.75 1.30 18.62
C LEU A 5 3.58 2.19 17.38
N VAL A 6 4.69 2.60 16.80
CA VAL A 6 4.72 3.29 15.50
C VAL A 6 4.94 2.27 14.41
N ILE A 7 4.14 2.35 13.34
CA ILE A 7 4.28 1.50 12.17
C ILE A 7 4.55 2.39 10.96
N ALA A 8 5.75 2.26 10.41
CA ALA A 8 6.19 2.97 9.21
C ALA A 8 5.94 2.13 7.95
N GLU A 9 5.96 2.76 6.78
CA GLU A 9 5.80 2.06 5.51
C GLU A 9 7.03 1.24 5.10
N LYS A 10 8.23 1.72 5.48
CA LYS A 10 9.54 1.16 5.08
C LYS A 10 10.53 1.16 6.23
N PRO A 11 11.53 0.24 6.20
CA PRO A 11 12.57 0.18 7.23
C PRO A 11 13.36 1.50 7.40
N SER A 12 13.65 2.20 6.30
CA SER A 12 14.39 3.48 6.34
C SER A 12 13.62 4.57 7.07
N VAL A 13 12.31 4.68 6.82
CA VAL A 13 11.42 5.61 7.52
C VAL A 13 11.36 5.26 9.02
N ALA A 14 11.21 3.98 9.33
CA ALA A 14 11.20 3.51 10.72
C ALA A 14 12.49 3.89 11.48
N GLN A 15 13.65 3.80 10.85
CA GLN A 15 14.93 4.20 11.45
C GLN A 15 14.96 5.70 11.77
N SER A 16 14.49 6.55 10.85
CA SER A 16 14.41 8.00 11.09
C SER A 16 13.46 8.34 12.24
N LEU A 17 12.30 7.69 12.29
CA LEU A 17 11.33 7.87 13.37
C LEU A 17 11.89 7.36 14.71
N ALA A 18 12.54 6.19 14.72
CA ALA A 18 13.12 5.59 15.92
C ALA A 18 14.24 6.45 16.53
N LYS A 19 15.09 7.04 15.69
CA LYS A 19 16.15 7.98 16.12
C LYS A 19 15.53 9.15 16.91
N ASN A 20 14.48 9.75 16.39
CA ASN A 20 13.80 10.89 17.02
C ASN A 20 13.02 10.50 18.30
N LEU A 21 12.64 9.23 18.43
CA LEU A 21 11.92 8.69 19.58
C LEU A 21 12.84 7.98 20.59
N SER A 22 14.16 8.03 20.41
CA SER A 22 15.15 7.33 21.24
C SER A 22 14.91 5.82 21.37
N ALA A 23 14.41 5.19 20.29
CA ALA A 23 14.19 3.76 20.19
C ALA A 23 15.42 3.07 19.56
N TYR A 24 16.45 2.86 20.33
CA TYR A 24 17.75 2.38 19.83
C TYR A 24 17.96 0.87 19.96
N GLN A 25 17.15 0.16 20.71
CA GLN A 25 17.29 -1.28 20.89
C GLN A 25 16.81 -2.03 19.64
N ARG A 26 17.75 -2.53 18.85
CA ARG A 26 17.42 -3.28 17.62
C ARG A 26 16.98 -4.71 17.98
N LYS A 27 15.85 -5.10 17.44
CA LYS A 27 15.25 -6.44 17.51
C LYS A 27 14.97 -6.95 16.11
N ASP A 28 14.57 -8.21 15.99
CA ASP A 28 14.15 -8.75 14.68
C ASP A 28 12.82 -8.14 14.25
N GLY A 29 12.86 -7.33 13.21
CA GLY A 29 11.69 -6.65 12.64
C GLY A 29 11.23 -5.37 13.32
N TYR A 30 11.90 -4.86 14.37
CA TYR A 30 11.55 -3.62 15.04
C TYR A 30 12.69 -2.99 15.84
N LEU A 31 12.48 -1.77 16.28
CA LEU A 31 13.34 -1.02 17.20
C LEU A 31 12.55 -0.69 18.47
N GLU A 32 13.16 -0.82 19.63
CA GLU A 32 12.48 -0.63 20.91
C GLU A 32 13.19 0.43 21.75
N GLY A 33 12.40 1.31 22.36
CA GLY A 33 12.79 2.31 23.33
C GLY A 33 12.08 2.11 24.66
N ASN A 34 12.29 3.03 25.58
CA ASN A 34 11.67 2.98 26.90
C ASN A 34 10.14 3.16 26.83
N SER A 35 9.67 4.13 26.02
CA SER A 35 8.25 4.52 25.90
C SER A 35 7.61 4.11 24.59
N CYS A 36 8.37 3.62 23.62
CA CYS A 36 7.85 3.33 22.29
C CYS A 36 8.52 2.11 21.65
N ILE A 37 7.83 1.58 20.66
CA ILE A 37 8.31 0.57 19.71
C ILE A 37 8.11 1.15 18.32
N VAL A 38 9.07 0.96 17.41
CA VAL A 38 8.98 1.38 16.02
C VAL A 38 9.20 0.16 15.13
N SER A 39 8.21 -0.17 14.34
CA SER A 39 8.29 -1.24 13.36
C SER A 39 7.88 -0.73 11.98
N TRP A 40 7.89 -1.58 10.98
CA TRP A 40 7.67 -1.17 9.60
C TRP A 40 6.95 -2.23 8.78
N CYS A 41 6.28 -1.78 7.76
CA CYS A 41 5.87 -2.60 6.63
C CYS A 41 7.01 -2.71 5.60
N LEU A 42 6.86 -3.61 4.63
CA LEU A 42 7.73 -3.73 3.45
C LEU A 42 6.93 -3.30 2.21
N GLY A 43 6.37 -2.08 2.24
CA GLY A 43 5.28 -1.68 1.37
C GLY A 43 4.01 -2.48 1.69
N HIS A 44 3.25 -2.86 0.68
CA HIS A 44 2.07 -3.73 0.89
C HIS A 44 2.50 -5.12 1.40
N LEU A 45 2.18 -5.44 2.64
CA LEU A 45 2.36 -6.79 3.22
C LEU A 45 1.22 -7.74 2.84
N ALA A 46 0.07 -7.17 2.54
CA ALA A 46 -1.14 -7.93 2.22
C ALA A 46 -1.84 -7.33 0.99
N GLU A 47 -2.39 -8.20 0.16
CA GLU A 47 -3.03 -7.87 -1.10
C GLU A 47 -4.37 -8.58 -1.23
N TYR A 48 -5.21 -8.14 -2.17
CA TYR A 48 -6.44 -8.88 -2.48
C TYR A 48 -6.09 -10.25 -3.02
N ALA A 49 -6.82 -11.24 -2.55
CA ALA A 49 -6.62 -12.63 -2.96
C ALA A 49 -6.84 -12.79 -4.48
N PRO A 50 -6.08 -13.67 -5.13
CA PRO A 50 -6.30 -13.98 -6.54
C PRO A 50 -7.62 -14.75 -6.73
N PRO A 51 -8.18 -14.76 -7.95
CA PRO A 51 -9.49 -15.31 -8.24
C PRO A 51 -9.72 -16.75 -7.79
N GLU A 52 -8.71 -17.60 -7.87
CA GLU A 52 -8.77 -19.01 -7.47
C GLU A 52 -9.07 -19.22 -5.97
N ILE A 53 -8.78 -18.24 -5.13
CA ILE A 53 -9.12 -18.27 -3.69
C ILE A 53 -10.64 -18.05 -3.47
N TYR A 54 -11.31 -17.44 -4.42
CA TYR A 54 -12.78 -17.27 -4.38
C TYR A 54 -13.51 -18.50 -4.92
N ASN A 55 -12.98 -19.09 -6.01
CA ASN A 55 -13.49 -20.35 -6.57
C ASN A 55 -12.38 -21.01 -7.39
N GLU A 56 -12.16 -22.31 -7.16
CA GLU A 56 -11.12 -23.12 -7.84
C GLU A 56 -11.27 -23.12 -9.37
N LYS A 57 -12.49 -22.98 -9.91
CA LYS A 57 -12.72 -22.89 -11.35
C LYS A 57 -11.95 -21.74 -12.01
N TYR A 58 -11.66 -20.67 -11.25
CA TYR A 58 -10.94 -19.51 -11.76
C TYR A 58 -9.42 -19.74 -11.89
N ALA A 59 -8.88 -20.88 -11.45
CA ALA A 59 -7.50 -21.25 -11.69
C ALA A 59 -7.21 -21.41 -13.20
N LYS A 60 -8.19 -21.95 -13.93
CA LYS A 60 -8.16 -22.02 -15.39
C LYS A 60 -8.85 -20.77 -15.97
N TRP A 61 -8.13 -20.02 -16.79
CA TRP A 61 -8.67 -18.81 -17.39
C TRP A 61 -9.62 -19.16 -18.55
N GLN A 62 -10.88 -18.84 -18.39
CA GLN A 62 -11.94 -19.03 -19.39
C GLN A 62 -12.70 -17.71 -19.56
N PHE A 63 -13.04 -17.38 -20.80
CA PHE A 63 -13.77 -16.15 -21.11
C PHE A 63 -15.18 -16.15 -20.51
N GLU A 64 -15.80 -17.31 -20.46
CA GLU A 64 -17.16 -17.54 -19.96
C GLU A 64 -17.30 -17.30 -18.45
N ASP A 65 -16.19 -17.31 -17.73
CA ASP A 65 -16.19 -17.04 -16.28
C ASP A 65 -16.16 -15.54 -15.95
N LEU A 66 -16.04 -14.68 -16.95
CA LEU A 66 -15.93 -13.24 -16.78
C LEU A 66 -17.28 -12.53 -16.86
N PRO A 67 -17.52 -11.47 -16.09
CA PRO A 67 -16.61 -10.87 -15.13
C PRO A 67 -16.59 -11.59 -13.78
N ILE A 68 -15.42 -11.71 -13.16
CA ILE A 68 -15.26 -12.18 -11.78
C ILE A 68 -15.41 -10.98 -10.85
N ILE A 69 -16.46 -10.99 -10.04
CA ILE A 69 -16.78 -9.92 -9.08
C ILE A 69 -16.95 -10.57 -7.71
N PRO A 70 -16.01 -10.34 -6.77
CA PRO A 70 -16.15 -10.89 -5.42
C PRO A 70 -17.32 -10.25 -4.68
N GLU A 71 -18.18 -11.04 -4.06
CA GLU A 71 -19.20 -10.56 -3.12
C GLU A 71 -18.56 -10.10 -1.81
N VAL A 72 -17.59 -10.86 -1.34
CA VAL A 72 -16.81 -10.57 -0.14
C VAL A 72 -15.33 -10.52 -0.49
N TRP A 73 -14.69 -9.39 -0.24
CA TRP A 73 -13.28 -9.21 -0.53
C TRP A 73 -12.40 -9.96 0.47
N LYS A 74 -11.54 -10.82 -0.04
CA LYS A 74 -10.52 -11.53 0.75
C LYS A 74 -9.17 -10.85 0.58
N VAL A 75 -8.47 -10.66 1.69
CA VAL A 75 -7.11 -10.13 1.72
C VAL A 75 -6.18 -11.21 2.28
N GLN A 76 -5.03 -11.40 1.69
CA GLN A 76 -4.04 -12.37 2.13
C GLN A 76 -2.66 -11.73 2.23
N VAL A 77 -1.85 -12.25 3.14
CA VAL A 77 -0.46 -11.83 3.32
C VAL A 77 0.40 -12.51 2.27
N SER A 78 1.31 -11.76 1.64
CA SER A 78 2.30 -12.32 0.71
C SER A 78 3.28 -13.22 1.48
N GLU A 79 3.56 -14.41 0.95
CA GLU A 79 4.38 -15.42 1.66
C GLU A 79 5.77 -14.92 1.99
N ASP A 80 6.41 -14.21 1.07
CA ASP A 80 7.73 -13.61 1.23
C ASP A 80 7.78 -12.53 2.32
N LYS A 81 6.64 -11.97 2.73
CA LYS A 81 6.51 -10.91 3.73
C LYS A 81 5.89 -11.38 5.05
N LYS A 82 5.54 -12.66 5.12
CA LYS A 82 4.85 -13.25 6.27
C LYS A 82 5.62 -13.05 7.57
N LYS A 83 6.93 -13.22 7.56
CA LYS A 83 7.76 -13.02 8.76
C LYS A 83 7.57 -11.63 9.37
N GLN A 84 7.61 -10.59 8.56
CA GLN A 84 7.44 -9.21 9.05
C GLN A 84 5.99 -8.95 9.47
N PHE A 85 5.02 -9.53 8.78
CA PHE A 85 3.62 -9.45 9.17
C PHE A 85 3.40 -10.08 10.56
N ASP A 86 3.95 -11.26 10.82
CA ASP A 86 3.83 -11.95 12.10
C ASP A 86 4.45 -11.13 13.25
N VAL A 87 5.59 -10.47 13.00
CA VAL A 87 6.20 -9.52 13.96
C VAL A 87 5.22 -8.38 14.28
N LEU A 88 4.63 -7.75 13.26
CA LEU A 88 3.65 -6.66 13.46
C LEU A 88 2.42 -7.12 14.23
N CYS A 89 1.86 -8.28 13.90
CA CYS A 89 0.74 -8.87 14.64
C CYS A 89 1.07 -9.08 16.12
N GLY A 90 2.24 -9.63 16.40
CA GLY A 90 2.71 -9.82 17.78
C GLY A 90 2.85 -8.48 18.52
N LEU A 91 3.46 -7.48 17.88
CA LEU A 91 3.65 -6.15 18.47
C LEU A 91 2.34 -5.41 18.70
N MET A 92 1.41 -5.43 17.75
CA MET A 92 0.10 -4.78 17.85
C MET A 92 -0.71 -5.33 19.03
N ASN A 93 -0.58 -6.61 19.32
CA ASN A 93 -1.33 -7.29 20.36
C ASN A 93 -0.59 -7.40 21.71
N ARG A 94 0.63 -6.86 21.83
CA ARG A 94 1.37 -6.82 23.11
C ARG A 94 0.57 -6.08 24.19
N ALA A 95 0.53 -6.64 25.39
CA ALA A 95 -0.20 -6.08 26.51
C ALA A 95 0.35 -4.72 27.00
N ASP A 96 1.65 -4.48 26.82
CA ASP A 96 2.29 -3.22 27.19
C ASP A 96 2.16 -2.11 26.14
N VAL A 97 1.60 -2.40 24.96
CA VAL A 97 1.29 -1.41 23.91
C VAL A 97 -0.10 -0.84 24.16
N ALA A 98 -0.19 0.45 24.49
CA ALA A 98 -1.45 1.13 24.80
C ALA A 98 -2.22 1.58 23.53
N TYR A 99 -1.51 2.10 22.53
CA TYR A 99 -2.10 2.57 21.27
C TYR A 99 -1.09 2.46 20.11
N LEU A 100 -1.59 2.57 18.91
CA LEU A 100 -0.80 2.52 17.70
C LEU A 100 -0.66 3.92 17.09
N VAL A 101 0.43 4.14 16.34
CA VAL A 101 0.63 5.32 15.51
C VAL A 101 0.85 4.86 14.07
N ASN A 102 -0.08 5.22 13.18
CA ASN A 102 0.13 5.07 11.75
C ASN A 102 1.15 6.12 11.29
N GLY A 103 2.38 5.68 11.06
CA GLY A 103 3.50 6.45 10.55
C GLY A 103 3.85 6.10 9.09
N CYS A 104 2.93 5.46 8.35
CA CYS A 104 3.08 5.28 6.90
C CYS A 104 2.97 6.61 6.16
N ASP A 105 3.40 6.64 4.92
CA ASP A 105 3.44 7.86 4.10
C ASP A 105 2.10 8.62 4.13
N ALA A 106 2.17 9.95 4.11
CA ALA A 106 0.99 10.82 4.16
C ALA A 106 0.23 10.76 2.84
N GLY A 107 -0.71 9.83 2.73
CA GLY A 107 -1.48 9.60 1.52
C GLY A 107 -2.37 8.37 1.57
N ARG A 108 -3.15 8.18 0.52
CA ARG A 108 -4.08 7.04 0.38
C ARG A 108 -3.40 5.68 0.53
N GLU A 109 -2.23 5.52 -0.08
CA GLU A 109 -1.50 4.24 -0.03
C GLU A 109 -1.03 3.90 1.39
N GLY A 110 -0.48 4.88 2.12
CA GLY A 110 -0.08 4.67 3.51
C GLY A 110 -1.25 4.29 4.43
N GLU A 111 -2.44 4.88 4.19
CA GLU A 111 -3.66 4.46 4.91
C GLU A 111 -4.04 3.01 4.59
N LEU A 112 -3.97 2.61 3.34
CA LEU A 112 -4.32 1.26 2.92
C LEU A 112 -3.33 0.22 3.45
N ILE A 113 -2.03 0.51 3.41
CA ILE A 113 -0.97 -0.37 3.92
C ILE A 113 -1.20 -0.63 5.41
N PHE A 114 -1.38 0.43 6.21
CA PHE A 114 -1.61 0.31 7.63
C PHE A 114 -2.91 -0.45 7.95
N LYS A 115 -4.02 -0.05 7.31
CA LYS A 115 -5.33 -0.64 7.56
C LYS A 115 -5.35 -2.15 7.32
N ARG A 116 -4.79 -2.62 6.21
CA ARG A 116 -4.75 -4.05 5.89
C ARG A 116 -4.04 -4.86 6.98
N VAL A 117 -2.90 -4.35 7.45
CA VAL A 117 -2.15 -5.02 8.52
C VAL A 117 -2.92 -4.98 9.84
N TYR A 118 -3.53 -3.83 10.18
CA TYR A 118 -4.32 -3.64 11.38
C TYR A 118 -5.53 -4.58 11.43
N ASP A 119 -6.29 -4.66 10.33
CA ASP A 119 -7.47 -5.50 10.24
C ASP A 119 -7.09 -7.00 10.32
N LEU A 120 -6.07 -7.43 9.58
CA LEU A 120 -5.61 -8.82 9.58
C LEU A 120 -4.98 -9.25 10.91
N ALA A 121 -4.37 -8.33 11.65
CA ALA A 121 -3.85 -8.58 12.98
C ALA A 121 -4.96 -8.72 14.04
N GLY A 122 -6.22 -8.42 13.71
CA GLY A 122 -7.34 -8.42 14.63
C GLY A 122 -7.18 -7.43 15.79
N CYS A 123 -6.37 -6.38 15.60
CA CYS A 123 -6.07 -5.41 16.63
C CYS A 123 -7.28 -4.50 16.89
N GLN A 124 -7.56 -4.20 18.16
CA GLN A 124 -8.67 -3.33 18.58
C GLN A 124 -8.19 -2.06 19.29
N LYS A 125 -6.88 -1.82 19.32
CA LYS A 125 -6.32 -0.66 20.00
C LYS A 125 -6.59 0.62 19.21
N SER A 126 -6.68 1.74 19.91
CA SER A 126 -6.83 3.05 19.28
C SER A 126 -5.63 3.38 18.39
N VAL A 127 -5.88 4.09 17.31
CA VAL A 127 -4.89 4.50 16.32
C VAL A 127 -4.82 6.00 16.28
N LYS A 128 -3.60 6.53 16.36
CA LYS A 128 -3.28 7.92 16.05
C LYS A 128 -2.58 8.00 14.71
N ARG A 129 -2.67 9.14 14.05
CA ARG A 129 -2.03 9.39 12.74
C ARG A 129 -0.88 10.38 12.89
N LEU A 130 0.29 9.98 12.44
CA LEU A 130 1.43 10.86 12.18
C LEU A 130 1.35 11.33 10.72
N TRP A 131 1.00 12.59 10.50
CA TRP A 131 0.88 13.16 9.16
C TRP A 131 2.02 14.14 8.91
N ILE A 132 3.06 13.67 8.22
CA ILE A 132 4.24 14.48 7.88
C ILE A 132 4.61 14.28 6.42
N SER A 133 5.12 15.32 5.78
CA SER A 133 5.58 15.31 4.38
C SER A 133 7.11 15.38 4.25
N SER A 134 7.83 15.54 5.36
CA SER A 134 9.29 15.57 5.41
C SER A 134 9.81 14.60 6.48
N MET A 135 10.97 13.99 6.23
CA MET A 135 11.67 13.12 7.17
C MET A 135 12.80 13.83 7.92
N GLU A 136 12.83 15.14 7.89
CA GLU A 136 13.75 15.94 8.71
C GLU A 136 13.39 15.84 10.19
N ASP A 137 14.40 15.86 11.06
CA ASP A 137 14.23 15.64 12.50
C ASP A 137 13.22 16.62 13.11
N GLU A 138 13.26 17.90 12.70
CA GLU A 138 12.31 18.92 13.18
C GLU A 138 10.85 18.62 12.76
N ALA A 139 10.63 18.19 11.52
CA ALA A 139 9.31 17.84 11.02
C ALA A 139 8.75 16.61 11.74
N ILE A 140 9.59 15.61 12.00
CA ILE A 140 9.21 14.41 12.77
C ILE A 140 8.80 14.80 14.19
N GLN A 141 9.60 15.63 14.89
CA GLN A 141 9.32 16.06 16.26
C GLN A 141 8.00 16.85 16.35
N LYS A 142 7.79 17.81 15.46
CA LYS A 142 6.50 18.55 15.36
C LYS A 142 5.34 17.63 15.07
N GLY A 143 5.50 16.65 14.16
CA GLY A 143 4.48 15.67 13.84
C GLY A 143 4.04 14.83 15.04
N PHE A 144 4.99 14.38 15.88
CA PHE A 144 4.66 13.64 17.10
C PHE A 144 3.99 14.50 18.17
N GLN A 145 4.19 15.82 18.16
CA GLN A 145 3.48 16.75 19.05
C GLN A 145 2.04 17.01 18.59
N SER A 146 1.73 16.77 17.32
CA SER A 146 0.44 17.05 16.68
C SER A 146 -0.25 15.80 16.12
N LEU A 147 -0.10 14.65 16.79
CA LEU A 147 -0.79 13.43 16.40
C LEU A 147 -2.31 13.61 16.43
N THR A 148 -2.97 13.27 15.32
CA THR A 148 -4.43 13.33 15.18
C THR A 148 -5.08 11.97 15.42
N ASP A 149 -6.39 11.93 15.56
CA ASP A 149 -7.14 10.67 15.67
C ASP A 149 -7.16 9.97 14.30
N GLY A 150 -6.80 8.69 14.24
CA GLY A 150 -6.80 7.93 12.99
C GLY A 150 -8.17 7.86 12.31
N ARG A 151 -9.26 8.03 13.05
CA ARG A 151 -10.63 8.04 12.51
C ARG A 151 -10.91 9.22 11.58
N GLU A 152 -10.18 10.32 11.72
CA GLU A 152 -10.29 11.48 10.82
C GLU A 152 -9.91 11.14 9.38
N TYR A 153 -9.09 10.09 9.19
CA TYR A 153 -8.63 9.64 7.87
C TYR A 153 -9.48 8.51 7.27
N ALA A 154 -10.61 8.16 7.88
CA ALA A 154 -11.47 7.06 7.41
C ALA A 154 -11.95 7.28 5.96
N GLY A 155 -12.30 8.50 5.58
CA GLY A 155 -12.69 8.84 4.20
C GLY A 155 -11.55 8.61 3.20
N LEU A 156 -10.32 9.00 3.57
CA LEU A 156 -9.12 8.80 2.76
C LEU A 156 -8.79 7.30 2.61
N CYS A 157 -8.92 6.56 3.70
CA CYS A 157 -8.74 5.11 3.72
C CYS A 157 -9.76 4.40 2.83
N ASN A 158 -11.04 4.77 2.92
CA ASN A 158 -12.10 4.21 2.07
C ASN A 158 -11.84 4.50 0.59
N ALA A 159 -11.38 5.70 0.24
CA ALA A 159 -10.99 6.03 -1.13
C ALA A 159 -9.83 5.14 -1.63
N ALA A 160 -8.86 4.81 -0.77
CA ALA A 160 -7.78 3.89 -1.10
C ALA A 160 -8.29 2.45 -1.32
N VAL A 161 -9.19 1.98 -0.47
CA VAL A 161 -9.84 0.66 -0.60
C VAL A 161 -10.62 0.58 -1.92
N CYS A 162 -11.48 1.56 -2.21
CA CYS A 162 -12.24 1.59 -3.47
C CYS A 162 -11.32 1.59 -4.70
N ARG A 163 -10.25 2.36 -4.65
CA ARG A 163 -9.25 2.37 -5.73
C ARG A 163 -8.60 1.00 -5.92
N ALA A 164 -8.15 0.37 -4.84
CA ALA A 164 -7.50 -0.94 -4.92
C ALA A 164 -8.46 -2.03 -5.42
N GLN A 165 -9.73 -1.98 -5.05
CA GLN A 165 -10.78 -2.86 -5.58
C GLN A 165 -11.03 -2.63 -7.06
N ALA A 166 -11.12 -1.37 -7.49
CA ALA A 166 -11.29 -1.02 -8.91
C ALA A 166 -10.08 -1.48 -9.75
N ASP A 167 -8.86 -1.28 -9.24
CA ASP A 167 -7.64 -1.73 -9.91
C ASP A 167 -7.62 -3.27 -10.04
N TRP A 168 -8.04 -4.00 -9.02
CA TRP A 168 -8.15 -5.46 -9.06
C TRP A 168 -9.21 -5.90 -10.08
N LEU A 169 -10.43 -5.33 -10.00
CA LEU A 169 -11.54 -5.68 -10.90
C LEU A 169 -11.19 -5.45 -12.37
N ILE A 170 -10.70 -4.26 -12.69
CA ILE A 170 -10.37 -3.92 -14.08
C ILE A 170 -9.14 -4.69 -14.54
N GLY A 171 -8.06 -4.65 -13.78
CA GLY A 171 -6.79 -5.28 -14.16
C GLY A 171 -6.92 -6.78 -14.34
N MET A 172 -7.55 -7.47 -13.40
CA MET A 172 -7.71 -8.91 -13.42
C MET A 172 -8.68 -9.35 -14.54
N ASN A 173 -9.88 -8.79 -14.61
CA ASN A 173 -10.88 -9.20 -15.60
C ASN A 173 -10.45 -8.86 -17.04
N ALA A 174 -9.96 -7.64 -17.27
CA ALA A 174 -9.52 -7.25 -18.59
C ALA A 174 -8.29 -8.05 -19.05
N THR A 175 -7.32 -8.28 -18.17
CA THR A 175 -6.16 -9.13 -18.49
C THR A 175 -6.59 -10.53 -18.92
N ARG A 176 -7.52 -11.15 -18.20
CA ARG A 176 -8.06 -12.48 -18.55
C ARG A 176 -8.84 -12.45 -19.86
N ALA A 177 -9.72 -11.46 -20.03
CA ALA A 177 -10.53 -11.32 -21.25
C ALA A 177 -9.68 -11.21 -22.51
N TYR A 178 -8.69 -10.29 -22.49
CA TYR A 178 -7.80 -10.11 -23.64
C TYR A 178 -6.90 -11.32 -23.85
N THR A 179 -6.34 -11.90 -22.79
CA THR A 179 -5.46 -13.06 -22.87
C THR A 179 -6.19 -14.27 -23.46
N THR A 180 -7.40 -14.57 -23.03
CA THR A 180 -8.19 -15.70 -23.53
C THR A 180 -8.68 -15.45 -24.95
N ARG A 181 -9.05 -14.22 -25.29
CA ARG A 181 -9.57 -13.86 -26.64
C ARG A 181 -8.48 -13.90 -27.71
N TYR A 182 -7.26 -13.47 -27.38
CA TYR A 182 -6.16 -13.38 -28.34
C TYR A 182 -5.12 -14.49 -28.21
N PHE A 183 -5.31 -15.44 -27.28
CA PHE A 183 -4.39 -16.55 -27.03
C PHE A 183 -2.93 -16.11 -26.76
N LYS A 184 -2.79 -14.91 -26.23
CA LYS A 184 -1.50 -14.31 -25.90
C LYS A 184 -1.64 -13.53 -24.58
N ARG A 185 -0.66 -13.67 -23.69
CA ARG A 185 -0.67 -12.93 -22.42
C ARG A 185 -0.64 -11.42 -22.67
N LEU A 186 -1.77 -10.78 -22.46
CA LEU A 186 -1.97 -9.34 -22.59
C LEU A 186 -2.39 -8.77 -21.24
N VAL A 187 -1.45 -8.08 -20.59
CA VAL A 187 -1.69 -7.47 -19.29
C VAL A 187 -2.36 -6.11 -19.49
N VAL A 188 -3.49 -5.92 -18.82
CA VAL A 188 -4.24 -4.67 -18.81
C VAL A 188 -4.22 -4.08 -17.41
N GLY A 189 -3.92 -2.81 -17.30
CA GLY A 189 -3.91 -2.11 -16.03
C GLY A 189 -4.25 -0.63 -16.20
N ARG A 190 -4.84 -0.06 -15.18
CA ARG A 190 -5.33 1.33 -15.19
C ARG A 190 -4.22 2.36 -15.41
N VAL A 191 -2.99 2.07 -15.02
CA VAL A 191 -1.83 2.94 -15.24
C VAL A 191 -0.98 2.45 -16.41
N GLN A 192 -0.66 1.17 -16.47
CA GLN A 192 0.23 0.60 -17.48
C GLN A 192 -0.31 0.76 -18.89
N THR A 193 -1.60 0.51 -19.13
CA THR A 193 -2.20 0.54 -20.46
C THR A 193 -2.24 1.97 -21.04
N PRO A 194 -2.72 2.99 -20.31
CA PRO A 194 -2.65 4.37 -20.80
C PRO A 194 -1.21 4.86 -21.02
N THR A 195 -0.29 4.49 -20.14
CA THR A 195 1.12 4.86 -20.28
C THR A 195 1.71 4.27 -21.57
N LEU A 196 1.43 2.99 -21.83
CA LEU A 196 1.87 2.34 -23.07
C LEU A 196 1.24 3.01 -24.30
N ALA A 197 -0.05 3.35 -24.26
CA ALA A 197 -0.72 4.07 -25.34
C ALA A 197 -0.04 5.41 -25.65
N MET A 198 0.23 6.23 -24.62
CA MET A 198 0.96 7.51 -24.81
C MET A 198 2.35 7.31 -25.42
N LEU A 199 3.09 6.26 -24.99
CA LEU A 199 4.40 5.94 -25.57
C LEU A 199 4.28 5.52 -27.04
N THR A 200 3.28 4.72 -27.38
CA THR A 200 3.02 4.26 -28.76
C THR A 200 2.65 5.44 -29.65
N GLU A 201 1.72 6.29 -29.21
CA GLU A 201 1.35 7.51 -29.96
C GLU A 201 2.55 8.44 -30.17
N ARG A 202 3.40 8.59 -29.14
CA ARG A 202 4.62 9.40 -29.27
C ARG A 202 5.59 8.79 -30.27
N LYS A 203 5.76 7.47 -30.26
CA LYS A 203 6.60 6.76 -31.21
C LYS A 203 6.09 6.98 -32.66
N GLU A 204 4.78 6.80 -32.90
CA GLU A 204 4.17 7.01 -34.23
C GLU A 204 4.35 8.45 -34.71
N LYS A 205 4.19 9.45 -33.80
CA LYS A 205 4.46 10.87 -34.17
C LYS A 205 5.91 11.12 -34.53
N ILE A 206 6.86 10.42 -33.94
CA ILE A 206 8.28 10.51 -34.28
C ILE A 206 8.57 9.85 -35.64
N GLU A 207 8.03 8.64 -35.86
CA GLU A 207 8.23 7.88 -37.11
C GLU A 207 7.61 8.57 -38.33
N HIS A 208 6.48 9.25 -38.15
CA HIS A 208 5.78 9.97 -39.19
C HIS A 208 6.01 11.48 -39.17
N PHE A 209 7.07 11.93 -38.46
CA PHE A 209 7.36 13.36 -38.33
C PHE A 209 7.63 14.00 -39.69
N LYS A 210 6.86 15.03 -40.00
CA LYS A 210 7.09 15.89 -41.16
C LYS A 210 7.72 17.20 -40.69
N LYS A 211 8.85 17.55 -41.31
CA LYS A 211 9.53 18.79 -40.98
C LYS A 211 8.73 19.97 -41.57
N GLU A 212 8.29 20.86 -40.70
CA GLU A 212 7.60 22.10 -41.09
C GLU A 212 8.49 23.30 -40.71
N ALA A 213 8.53 24.29 -41.61
CA ALA A 213 9.21 25.54 -41.35
C ALA A 213 8.31 26.43 -40.46
N TYR A 214 8.88 27.07 -39.45
CA TYR A 214 8.18 28.04 -38.62
C TYR A 214 9.06 29.27 -38.40
N TYR A 215 8.43 30.39 -38.11
CA TYR A 215 9.09 31.66 -37.87
C TYR A 215 8.74 32.14 -36.46
N MET A 216 9.74 32.66 -35.76
CA MET A 216 9.52 33.37 -34.50
C MET A 216 9.67 34.88 -34.77
N ALA A 217 8.68 35.66 -34.30
CA ALA A 217 8.79 37.10 -34.22
C ALA A 217 9.59 37.47 -32.97
N HIS A 218 10.58 38.35 -33.12
CA HIS A 218 11.37 38.90 -32.01
C HIS A 218 10.93 40.32 -31.70
#